data_0ef90ba138b1b5666e24a1d747fa004d
#
_entry.id   0ef90ba138b1b5666e24a1d747fa004d
#
_cell.length_a   1.000
_cell.length_b   1.000
_cell.length_c   1.000
_cell.angle_alpha   90.00
_cell.angle_beta   90.00
_cell.angle_gamma   90.00
#
_symmetry.space_group_name_H-M   'P 1'
#
loop_
_entity.id
_entity.type
_entity.pdbx_description
1 polymer ?
#
loop_
_entity_poly.entity_id
_entity_poly.type
_entity_poly.pdbx_seq_one_letter_code
_entity_poly.pdbx_strand_id
1 'polypeptide(L)'
;MKSDIEIAKFVYHKVKGTELERNVTGKLSDRGRPNKSEKEDIVISVLANEGCGQIQRAYVNVNIYVKDLWDSEAKIWEKDSIRIRELCELSKFLFSIRKDEYHTVPSQCSQKTDSTGVSFEDGHTEHFINNKLYIEINNE
;
A
#
# COMPACT_ATOMS: atom_id res chain seq x y z
N MET A 1 20.52 -3.84 -13.04
CA MET A 1 19.27 -4.42 -12.58
C MET A 1 18.99 -3.98 -11.15
N LYS A 2 17.75 -3.60 -10.86
CA LYS A 2 17.38 -3.15 -9.50
C LYS A 2 17.05 -4.33 -8.62
N SER A 3 17.53 -4.29 -7.37
CA SER A 3 17.14 -5.27 -6.35
C SER A 3 15.75 -4.96 -5.80
N ASP A 4 15.17 -5.92 -5.08
CA ASP A 4 13.89 -5.72 -4.41
C ASP A 4 13.94 -4.53 -3.44
N ILE A 5 15.06 -4.37 -2.74
CA ILE A 5 15.26 -3.28 -1.78
C ILE A 5 15.26 -1.93 -2.51
N GLU A 6 15.91 -1.83 -3.66
CA GLU A 6 15.95 -0.60 -4.45
C GLU A 6 14.57 -0.25 -5.01
N ILE A 7 13.82 -1.26 -5.46
CA ILE A 7 12.46 -1.07 -5.97
C ILE A 7 11.52 -0.60 -4.85
N ALA A 8 11.61 -1.24 -3.69
CA ALA A 8 10.80 -0.84 -2.53
C ALA A 8 11.11 0.60 -2.11
N LYS A 9 12.38 0.99 -2.10
CA LYS A 9 12.79 2.36 -1.80
C LYS A 9 12.29 3.36 -2.84
N PHE A 10 12.29 2.99 -4.10
CA PHE A 10 11.74 3.83 -5.16
C PHE A 10 10.28 4.16 -4.90
N VAL A 11 9.48 3.13 -4.58
CA VAL A 11 8.06 3.33 -4.25
C VAL A 11 7.90 4.11 -2.94
N TYR A 12 8.71 3.82 -1.94
CA TYR A 12 8.75 4.54 -0.67
C TYR A 12 8.89 6.05 -0.91
N HIS A 13 9.86 6.46 -1.72
CA HIS A 13 10.09 7.87 -2.01
C HIS A 13 8.96 8.50 -2.82
N LYS A 14 8.22 7.72 -3.60
CA LYS A 14 7.04 8.21 -4.31
C LYS A 14 5.88 8.51 -3.36
N VAL A 15 5.76 7.76 -2.27
CA VAL A 15 4.70 7.94 -1.28
C VAL A 15 5.09 8.98 -0.22
N LYS A 16 6.38 9.06 0.11
CA LYS A 16 6.90 9.96 1.13
C LYS A 16 6.60 11.43 0.81
N GLY A 17 6.05 12.13 1.78
CA GLY A 17 5.72 13.56 1.64
C GLY A 17 4.44 13.84 0.87
N THR A 18 3.73 12.84 0.43
CA THR A 18 2.46 12.99 -0.30
C THR A 18 1.28 13.18 0.66
N GLU A 19 0.16 13.57 0.09
CA GLU A 19 -1.07 13.74 0.85
C GLU A 19 -1.55 12.43 1.45
N LEU A 20 -1.34 11.30 0.78
CA LEU A 20 -1.66 9.97 1.31
C LEU A 20 -0.90 9.71 2.61
N GLU A 21 0.41 9.93 2.61
CA GLU A 21 1.22 9.73 3.83
C GLU A 21 0.76 10.65 4.96
N ARG A 22 0.46 11.90 4.66
CA ARG A 22 0.02 12.87 5.66
C ARG A 22 -1.36 12.56 6.24
N ASN A 23 -2.20 11.85 5.48
CA ASN A 23 -3.56 11.53 5.91
C ASN A 23 -3.66 10.33 6.83
N VAL A 24 -2.73 9.38 6.73
CA VAL A 24 -2.78 8.18 7.58
C VAL A 24 -2.30 8.49 9.00
N THR A 25 -2.82 7.75 9.96
CA THR A 25 -2.46 7.92 11.38
C THR A 25 -1.18 7.17 11.76
N GLY A 26 -0.75 6.23 10.94
CA GLY A 26 0.41 5.39 11.19
C GLY A 26 1.66 5.83 10.44
N LYS A 27 2.49 4.87 10.10
CA LYS A 27 3.79 5.10 9.48
C LYS A 27 3.88 4.49 8.08
N LEU A 28 4.67 5.13 7.23
CA LEU A 28 5.10 4.57 5.96
C LEU A 28 6.36 3.74 6.19
N SER A 29 6.37 2.51 5.69
CA SER A 29 7.49 1.59 5.88
C SER A 29 7.71 0.72 4.64
N ASP A 30 8.96 0.48 4.30
CA ASP A 30 9.38 -0.51 3.32
C ASP A 30 10.00 -1.76 3.99
N ARG A 31 9.87 -1.87 5.31
CA ARG A 31 10.47 -2.95 6.12
C ARG A 31 9.44 -3.75 6.92
N GLY A 32 8.18 -3.58 6.64
CA GLY A 32 7.11 -4.22 7.36
C GLY A 32 6.40 -3.30 8.33
N ARG A 33 5.30 -3.78 8.87
CA ARG A 33 4.48 -3.01 9.79
C ARG A 33 5.10 -2.95 11.18
N PRO A 34 5.04 -1.80 11.89
CA PRO A 34 5.48 -1.74 13.29
C PRO A 34 4.76 -2.79 14.13
N ASN A 35 5.50 -3.40 15.07
CA ASN A 35 4.96 -4.46 15.91
C ASN A 35 3.74 -4.00 16.70
N LYS A 36 2.66 -4.78 16.68
CA LYS A 36 1.40 -4.52 17.37
C LYS A 36 0.75 -3.19 17.03
N SER A 37 1.06 -2.61 15.88
CA SER A 37 0.44 -1.35 15.47
C SER A 37 -1.04 -1.54 15.21
N GLU A 38 -1.85 -0.60 15.72
CA GLU A 38 -3.27 -0.52 15.46
C GLU A 38 -3.61 0.70 14.59
N LYS A 39 -2.59 1.35 14.06
CA LYS A 39 -2.73 2.59 13.28
C LYS A 39 -2.82 2.28 11.79
N GLU A 40 -3.17 3.30 11.02
CA GLU A 40 -3.21 3.23 9.57
C GLU A 40 -1.79 3.31 9.03
N ASP A 41 -1.12 2.18 8.96
CA ASP A 41 0.22 2.11 8.42
C ASP A 41 0.19 1.85 6.92
N ILE A 42 1.15 2.42 6.21
CA ILE A 42 1.37 2.14 4.80
C ILE A 42 2.62 1.26 4.70
N VAL A 43 2.45 0.05 4.19
CA VAL A 43 3.54 -0.92 4.08
C VAL A 43 3.78 -1.27 2.62
N ILE A 44 5.02 -1.13 2.20
CA ILE A 44 5.47 -1.41 0.84
C ILE A 44 6.24 -2.73 0.83
N SER A 45 5.86 -3.63 -0.07
CA SER A 45 6.57 -4.88 -0.27
C SER A 45 6.61 -5.27 -1.73
N VAL A 46 7.73 -5.82 -2.18
CA VAL A 46 7.88 -6.30 -3.55
C VAL A 46 7.40 -7.74 -3.62
N LEU A 47 6.39 -7.97 -4.47
CA LEU A 47 5.82 -9.30 -4.70
C LEU A 47 6.63 -10.12 -5.69
N ALA A 48 7.01 -9.49 -6.79
CA ALA A 48 7.73 -10.13 -7.86
C ALA A 48 8.68 -9.13 -8.52
N ASN A 49 9.85 -9.61 -8.89
CA ASN A 49 10.88 -8.83 -9.54
C ASN A 49 11.46 -9.71 -10.64
N GLU A 50 11.05 -9.44 -11.87
CA GLU A 50 11.33 -10.30 -13.01
C GLU A 50 12.02 -9.54 -14.13
N GLY A 51 12.69 -10.31 -14.97
CA GLY A 51 13.32 -9.80 -16.16
C GLY A 51 14.83 -9.85 -16.08
N CYS A 52 15.42 -9.75 -17.23
CA CYS A 52 16.86 -9.69 -17.40
C CYS A 52 17.16 -8.72 -18.55
N GLY A 53 18.36 -8.16 -18.51
CA GLY A 53 18.77 -7.21 -19.53
C GLY A 53 18.19 -5.83 -19.31
N GLN A 54 17.74 -5.19 -20.36
CA GLN A 54 17.38 -3.79 -20.37
C GLN A 54 16.06 -3.47 -19.65
N ILE A 55 15.07 -4.34 -19.82
CA ILE A 55 13.74 -4.13 -19.24
C ILE A 55 13.51 -5.08 -18.08
N GLN A 56 13.16 -4.50 -16.96
CA GLN A 56 12.83 -5.24 -15.73
C GLN A 56 11.39 -4.91 -15.34
N ARG A 57 10.68 -5.90 -14.82
CA ARG A 57 9.28 -5.75 -14.42
C ARG A 57 9.13 -6.15 -12.96
N ALA A 58 8.36 -5.36 -12.23
CA ALA A 58 8.11 -5.64 -10.82
C ALA A 58 6.66 -5.42 -10.45
N TYR A 59 6.17 -6.23 -9.52
CA TYR A 59 4.90 -6.02 -8.86
C TYR A 59 5.17 -5.64 -7.42
N VAL A 60 4.56 -4.55 -6.98
CA VAL A 60 4.77 -3.99 -5.65
C VAL A 60 3.42 -3.82 -4.97
N ASN A 61 3.30 -4.31 -3.74
CA ASN A 61 2.14 -4.04 -2.90
C ASN A 61 2.36 -2.79 -2.07
N VAL A 62 1.39 -1.90 -2.09
CA VAL A 62 1.29 -0.81 -1.14
C VAL A 62 0.02 -1.06 -0.33
N ASN A 63 0.18 -1.58 0.87
CA ASN A 63 -0.92 -1.96 1.74
C ASN A 63 -1.16 -0.87 2.78
N ILE A 64 -2.42 -0.47 2.93
CA ILE A 64 -2.83 0.53 3.91
C ILE A 64 -3.82 -0.13 4.86
N TYR A 65 -3.49 -0.13 6.16
CA TYR A 65 -4.30 -0.79 7.19
C TYR A 65 -5.30 0.18 7.78
N VAL A 66 -6.53 -0.28 7.96
CA VAL A 66 -7.62 0.55 8.48
C VAL A 66 -8.38 -0.23 9.55
N LYS A 67 -8.48 0.37 10.74
CA LYS A 67 -9.24 -0.19 11.85
C LYS A 67 -10.72 -0.25 11.51
N ASP A 68 -11.38 -1.37 11.86
CA ASP A 68 -12.81 -1.53 11.68
C ASP A 68 -13.61 -0.69 12.69
N LEU A 69 -14.86 -0.45 12.36
CA LEU A 69 -15.82 0.25 13.20
C LEU A 69 -16.74 -0.72 13.92
N TRP A 70 -17.13 -0.35 15.14
CA TRP A 70 -18.10 -1.13 15.91
C TRP A 70 -19.51 -0.77 15.49
N ASP A 71 -20.28 -1.78 15.08
CA ASP A 71 -21.71 -1.65 14.81
C ASP A 71 -22.47 -2.08 16.05
N SER A 72 -23.07 -1.10 16.75
CA SER A 72 -23.77 -1.34 18.03
C SER A 72 -25.10 -2.09 17.85
N GLU A 73 -25.71 -2.03 16.67
CA GLU A 73 -26.96 -2.75 16.38
C GLU A 73 -26.70 -4.23 16.09
N ALA A 74 -25.78 -4.50 15.17
CA ALA A 74 -25.40 -5.84 14.80
C ALA A 74 -24.42 -6.48 15.79
N LYS A 75 -23.78 -5.69 16.66
CA LYS A 75 -22.77 -6.11 17.64
C LYS A 75 -21.60 -6.85 17.00
N ILE A 76 -21.11 -6.29 15.90
CA ILE A 76 -19.96 -6.79 15.16
C ILE A 76 -19.01 -5.64 14.79
N TRP A 77 -17.77 -5.99 14.49
CA TRP A 77 -16.82 -5.08 13.90
C TRP A 77 -16.93 -5.16 12.38
N GLU A 78 -17.08 -4.00 11.74
CA GLU A 78 -17.24 -3.88 10.29
C GLU A 78 -16.20 -2.96 9.70
N LYS A 79 -15.80 -3.22 8.46
CA LYS A 79 -14.85 -2.35 7.77
C LYS A 79 -15.36 -0.91 7.73
N ASP A 80 -14.45 0.03 7.95
CA ASP A 80 -14.71 1.46 7.85
C ASP A 80 -14.74 1.86 6.37
N SER A 81 -15.87 1.66 5.73
CA SER A 81 -16.02 1.88 4.28
C SER A 81 -15.77 3.32 3.86
N ILE A 82 -16.13 4.29 4.70
CA ILE A 82 -15.92 5.71 4.41
C ILE A 82 -14.42 6.02 4.42
N ARG A 83 -13.71 5.59 5.47
CA ARG A 83 -12.26 5.81 5.57
C ARG A 83 -11.49 5.09 4.48
N ILE A 84 -11.85 3.85 4.22
CA ILE A 84 -11.24 3.05 3.15
C ILE A 84 -11.42 3.76 1.81
N ARG A 85 -12.60 4.29 1.53
CA ARG A 85 -12.89 5.02 0.30
C ARG A 85 -12.02 6.26 0.15
N GLU A 86 -11.88 7.04 1.22
CA GLU A 86 -11.01 8.23 1.23
C GLU A 86 -9.57 7.86 0.87
N LEU A 87 -9.03 6.84 1.52
CA LEU A 87 -7.65 6.40 1.28
C LEU A 87 -7.48 5.77 -0.10
N CYS A 88 -8.50 5.08 -0.60
CA CYS A 88 -8.50 4.57 -1.98
C CYS A 88 -8.42 5.70 -3.00
N GLU A 89 -9.19 6.77 -2.81
CA GLU A 89 -9.15 7.93 -3.71
C GLU A 89 -7.79 8.61 -3.71
N LEU A 90 -7.19 8.80 -2.53
CA LEU A 90 -5.84 9.36 -2.43
C LEU A 90 -4.81 8.47 -3.11
N SER A 91 -4.93 7.16 -2.96
CA SER A 91 -4.05 6.19 -3.62
C SER A 91 -4.16 6.25 -5.14
N LYS A 92 -5.37 6.30 -5.66
CA LYS A 92 -5.62 6.40 -7.11
C LYS A 92 -4.99 7.66 -7.69
N PHE A 93 -5.15 8.77 -7.01
CA PHE A 93 -4.56 10.03 -7.44
C PHE A 93 -3.03 9.96 -7.44
N LEU A 94 -2.45 9.40 -6.38
CA LEU A 94 -1.00 9.27 -6.25
C LEU A 94 -0.40 8.35 -7.31
N PHE A 95 -1.03 7.20 -7.53
CA PHE A 95 -0.51 6.17 -8.42
C PHE A 95 -1.05 6.27 -9.85
N SER A 96 -1.36 7.47 -10.31
CA SER A 96 -1.61 7.71 -11.73
C SER A 96 -0.33 7.44 -12.54
N ILE A 97 -0.48 7.08 -13.80
CA ILE A 97 0.67 6.76 -14.67
C ILE A 97 1.62 7.95 -14.75
N ARG A 98 2.88 7.70 -14.38
CA ARG A 98 3.96 8.67 -14.49
C ARG A 98 5.17 8.00 -15.12
N LYS A 99 5.90 8.79 -15.90
CA LYS A 99 7.15 8.35 -16.49
C LYS A 99 8.30 9.15 -15.87
N ASP A 100 9.15 8.47 -15.13
CA ASP A 100 10.40 9.03 -14.62
C ASP A 100 11.53 8.66 -15.60
N GLU A 101 12.73 9.15 -15.30
CA GLU A 101 13.89 8.99 -16.19
C GLU A 101 14.15 7.53 -16.60
N TYR A 102 14.04 6.60 -15.65
CA TYR A 102 14.29 5.18 -15.89
C TYR A 102 13.11 4.27 -15.58
N HIS A 103 12.01 4.85 -15.12
CA HIS A 103 10.89 4.08 -14.59
C HIS A 103 9.57 4.56 -15.16
N THR A 104 8.71 3.62 -15.45
CA THR A 104 7.29 3.90 -15.60
C THR A 104 6.61 3.45 -14.32
N VAL A 105 6.05 4.40 -13.58
CA VAL A 105 5.18 4.09 -12.45
C VAL A 105 3.77 4.06 -13.02
N PRO A 106 3.22 2.87 -13.20
CA PRO A 106 1.91 2.76 -13.85
C PRO A 106 0.80 3.09 -12.88
N SER A 107 -0.38 3.25 -13.45
CA SER A 107 -1.61 3.15 -12.69
C SER A 107 -1.63 1.86 -11.89
N GLN A 108 -2.42 1.84 -10.84
CA GLN A 108 -2.62 0.63 -10.05
C GLN A 108 -3.07 -0.51 -10.94
N CYS A 109 -2.44 -1.67 -10.82
CA CYS A 109 -2.89 -2.88 -11.50
C CYS A 109 -4.23 -3.33 -10.93
N SER A 110 -4.37 -3.21 -9.61
CA SER A 110 -5.62 -3.50 -8.91
C SER A 110 -5.64 -2.80 -7.57
N GLN A 111 -6.83 -2.56 -7.06
CA GLN A 111 -7.06 -2.06 -5.71
C GLN A 111 -8.13 -2.91 -5.07
N LYS A 112 -7.77 -3.63 -4.02
CA LYS A 112 -8.66 -4.54 -3.30
C LYS A 112 -8.65 -4.25 -1.82
N THR A 113 -9.76 -4.57 -1.16
CA THR A 113 -9.89 -4.46 0.29
C THR A 113 -10.21 -5.83 0.86
N ASP A 114 -9.49 -6.23 1.90
CA ASP A 114 -9.70 -7.51 2.55
C ASP A 114 -9.42 -7.41 4.05
N SER A 115 -9.93 -8.40 4.79
CA SER A 115 -9.66 -8.53 6.21
C SER A 115 -8.24 -9.02 6.44
N THR A 116 -7.57 -8.49 7.47
CA THR A 116 -6.25 -9.01 7.85
C THR A 116 -6.33 -10.34 8.58
N GLY A 117 -7.53 -10.72 9.06
CA GLY A 117 -7.70 -11.89 9.92
C GLY A 117 -7.16 -11.70 11.33
N VAL A 118 -6.70 -10.50 11.67
CA VAL A 118 -6.15 -10.18 12.99
C VAL A 118 -7.23 -9.58 13.87
N SER A 119 -7.28 -10.03 15.15
CA SER A 119 -8.12 -9.46 16.19
C SER A 119 -7.23 -8.93 17.32
N PHE A 120 -7.56 -7.73 17.80
CA PHE A 120 -6.80 -7.05 18.83
C PHE A 120 -7.39 -7.31 20.23
N GLU A 121 -6.72 -6.82 21.29
CA GLU A 121 -7.12 -7.10 22.68
C GLU A 121 -8.54 -6.67 23.02
N ASP A 122 -9.00 -5.54 22.49
CA ASP A 122 -10.37 -5.03 22.66
C ASP A 122 -11.39 -5.73 21.76
N GLY A 123 -10.96 -6.69 20.97
CA GLY A 123 -11.79 -7.45 20.04
C GLY A 123 -11.97 -6.79 18.67
N HIS A 124 -11.45 -5.57 18.46
CA HIS A 124 -11.59 -4.96 17.16
C HIS A 124 -10.80 -5.71 16.09
N THR A 125 -11.27 -5.63 14.88
CA THR A 125 -10.61 -6.20 13.70
C THR A 125 -10.14 -5.09 12.77
N GLU A 126 -9.48 -5.45 11.70
CA GLU A 126 -9.01 -4.48 10.72
C GLU A 126 -9.10 -5.04 9.31
N HIS A 127 -9.15 -4.13 8.37
CA HIS A 127 -9.03 -4.42 6.94
C HIS A 127 -7.82 -3.70 6.39
N PHE A 128 -7.39 -4.09 5.21
CA PHE A 128 -6.34 -3.38 4.52
C PHE A 128 -6.72 -3.15 3.06
N ILE A 129 -6.23 -2.04 2.53
CA ILE A 129 -6.32 -1.72 1.12
C ILE A 129 -5.06 -2.25 0.47
N ASN A 130 -5.20 -3.13 -0.50
CA ASN A 130 -4.07 -3.61 -1.29
C ASN A 130 -4.01 -2.85 -2.60
N ASN A 131 -3.02 -1.98 -2.72
CA ASN A 131 -2.69 -1.33 -3.98
C ASN A 131 -1.58 -2.15 -4.64
N LYS A 132 -1.90 -2.87 -5.69
CA LYS A 132 -0.92 -3.65 -6.43
C LYS A 132 -0.44 -2.85 -7.63
N LEU A 133 0.83 -2.50 -7.62
CA LEU A 133 1.46 -1.68 -8.65
C LEU A 133 2.29 -2.55 -9.59
N TYR A 134 2.25 -2.21 -10.86
CA TYR A 134 3.13 -2.79 -11.86
C TYR A 134 4.13 -1.71 -12.29
N ILE A 135 5.42 -2.03 -12.20
CA ILE A 135 6.50 -1.09 -12.53
C ILE A 135 7.37 -1.69 -13.61
N GLU A 136 7.60 -0.93 -14.67
CA GLU A 136 8.62 -1.24 -15.66
C GLU A 136 9.85 -0.39 -15.40
N ILE A 137 11.01 -1.04 -15.43
CA ILE A 137 12.28 -0.40 -15.16
C ILE A 137 13.17 -0.57 -16.39
N ASN A 138 13.70 0.53 -16.87
CA ASN A 138 14.67 0.51 -17.96
C ASN A 138 16.06 0.60 -17.33
N ASN A 139 16.85 -0.45 -17.51
CA ASN A 139 18.20 -0.58 -16.91
C ASN A 139 19.31 -0.06 -17.81
N GLU A 140 19.04 0.89 -18.65
CA GLU A 140 20.09 1.53 -19.44
C GLU A 140 21.10 2.28 -18.60
#